data_9841a5c31f9d057875f6ffe28be2416e
#
_entry.id   9841a5c31f9d057875f6ffe28be2416e
#
_cell.length_a   1.000
_cell.length_b   1.000
_cell.length_c   1.000
_cell.angle_alpha   90.00
_cell.angle_beta   90.00
_cell.angle_gamma   90.00
#
_symmetry.space_group_name_H-M   'P 1'
#
loop_
_entity.id
_entity.type
_entity.pdbx_description
1 polymer ?
#
loop_
_entity_poly.entity_id
_entity_poly.type
_entity_poly.pdbx_seq_one_letter_code
_entity_poly.pdbx_strand_id
1 'polypeptide(L)'
;GVPEGESLDKQALEAAEAIDAWVAANIPAGRPVVTMGFSQGGLLAAHLLRCNPQRYAAAVSCSGWLAPGPVSGDAELAALKPPVFYGHGAVDDIFPKADVTAMGEFWREHGTLTEQVYPGMAHSINMPEMRDIQRFLEANGFIRPQIW
;
A
#
# COMPACT_ATOMS: atom_id res chain seq x y z
N GLY A 1 -27.51 5.57 -8.41
CA GLY A 1 -26.22 5.07 -8.85
C GLY A 1 -25.34 4.61 -7.71
N VAL A 2 -24.27 3.91 -8.03
CA VAL A 2 -23.28 3.49 -7.05
C VAL A 2 -22.53 4.72 -6.54
N PRO A 3 -22.36 4.89 -5.21
CA PRO A 3 -21.53 5.97 -4.69
C PRO A 3 -20.13 5.95 -5.31
N GLU A 4 -19.58 7.11 -5.54
CA GLU A 4 -18.30 7.25 -6.23
C GLU A 4 -17.18 6.43 -5.56
N GLY A 5 -17.14 6.42 -4.22
CA GLY A 5 -16.14 5.64 -3.46
C GLY A 5 -16.27 4.13 -3.70
N GLU A 6 -17.48 3.59 -3.74
CA GLU A 6 -17.69 2.17 -4.03
C GLU A 6 -17.28 1.81 -5.45
N SER A 7 -17.48 2.72 -6.40
CA SER A 7 -17.02 2.52 -7.79
C SER A 7 -15.49 2.47 -7.88
N LEU A 8 -14.79 3.36 -7.14
CA LEU A 8 -13.32 3.36 -7.09
C LEU A 8 -12.78 2.10 -6.43
N ASP A 9 -13.41 1.64 -5.34
CA ASP A 9 -13.01 0.41 -4.66
C ASP A 9 -13.16 -0.79 -5.59
N LYS A 10 -14.29 -0.89 -6.30
CA LYS A 10 -14.53 -1.98 -7.25
C LYS A 10 -13.49 -1.99 -8.36
N GLN A 11 -13.16 -0.82 -8.93
CA GLN A 11 -12.13 -0.70 -9.96
C GLN A 11 -10.76 -1.15 -9.44
N ALA A 12 -10.41 -0.77 -8.20
CA ALA A 12 -9.16 -1.16 -7.59
C ALA A 12 -9.09 -2.68 -7.36
N LEU A 13 -10.19 -3.30 -6.91
CA LEU A 13 -10.26 -4.76 -6.72
C LEU A 13 -10.08 -5.51 -8.05
N GLU A 14 -10.74 -5.06 -9.10
CA GLU A 14 -10.60 -5.64 -10.43
C GLU A 14 -9.17 -5.48 -10.97
N ALA A 15 -8.57 -4.31 -10.76
CA ALA A 15 -7.19 -4.05 -11.15
C ALA A 15 -6.20 -4.93 -10.37
N ALA A 16 -6.45 -5.16 -9.08
CA ALA A 16 -5.62 -6.03 -8.25
C ALA A 16 -5.59 -7.45 -8.81
N GLU A 17 -6.75 -8.00 -9.17
CA GLU A 17 -6.84 -9.34 -9.78
C GLU A 17 -6.06 -9.41 -11.09
N ALA A 18 -6.20 -8.40 -11.94
CA ALA A 18 -5.49 -8.34 -13.22
C ALA A 18 -3.97 -8.24 -13.04
N ILE A 19 -3.52 -7.42 -12.09
CA ILE A 19 -2.10 -7.25 -11.81
C ILE A 19 -1.51 -8.54 -11.21
N ASP A 20 -2.21 -9.17 -10.28
CA ASP A 20 -1.74 -10.42 -9.67
C ASP A 20 -1.57 -11.52 -10.73
N ALA A 21 -2.53 -11.64 -11.65
CA ALA A 21 -2.45 -12.55 -12.77
C ALA A 21 -1.27 -12.23 -13.70
N TRP A 22 -1.03 -10.95 -13.97
CA TRP A 22 0.10 -10.51 -14.80
C TRP A 22 1.44 -10.84 -14.12
N VAL A 23 1.56 -10.60 -12.84
CA VAL A 23 2.77 -10.93 -12.06
C VAL A 23 3.03 -12.43 -12.10
N ALA A 24 2.00 -13.25 -11.89
CA ALA A 24 2.12 -14.70 -11.96
C ALA A 24 2.62 -15.18 -13.33
N ALA A 25 2.17 -14.55 -14.41
CA ALA A 25 2.52 -14.92 -15.78
C ALA A 25 3.88 -14.40 -16.23
N ASN A 26 4.37 -13.27 -15.68
CA ASN A 26 5.50 -12.53 -16.26
C ASN A 26 6.71 -12.39 -15.34
N ILE A 27 6.55 -12.56 -14.02
CA ILE A 27 7.68 -12.40 -13.08
C ILE A 27 7.98 -13.74 -12.42
N PRO A 28 9.24 -14.20 -12.46
CA PRO A 28 9.62 -15.46 -11.82
C PRO A 28 9.22 -15.51 -10.34
N ALA A 29 8.70 -16.64 -9.89
CA ALA A 29 8.18 -16.82 -8.54
C ALA A 29 9.19 -16.50 -7.43
N GLY A 30 10.47 -16.73 -7.67
CA GLY A 30 11.54 -16.45 -6.70
C GLY A 30 11.98 -14.99 -6.65
N ARG A 31 11.49 -14.14 -7.55
CA ARG A 31 11.87 -12.72 -7.57
C ARG A 31 10.99 -11.92 -6.62
N PRO A 32 11.55 -11.20 -5.63
CA PRO A 32 10.75 -10.33 -4.76
C PRO A 32 10.06 -9.23 -5.56
N VAL A 33 8.80 -8.95 -5.20
CA VAL A 33 8.02 -7.87 -5.80
C VAL A 33 7.56 -6.92 -4.70
N VAL A 34 7.87 -5.64 -4.87
CA VAL A 34 7.38 -4.56 -4.01
C VAL A 34 6.34 -3.78 -4.81
N THR A 35 5.19 -3.55 -4.20
CA THR A 35 4.13 -2.74 -4.82
C THR A 35 4.24 -1.29 -4.38
N MET A 36 3.89 -0.36 -5.26
CA MET A 36 3.88 1.06 -4.92
C MET A 36 2.80 1.79 -5.70
N GLY A 37 2.10 2.70 -5.04
CA GLY A 37 1.08 3.50 -5.69
C GLY A 37 0.63 4.71 -4.89
N PHE A 38 -0.06 5.62 -5.58
CA PHE A 38 -0.60 6.85 -5.04
C PHE A 38 -2.13 6.87 -5.19
N SER A 39 -2.85 7.34 -4.17
CA SER A 39 -4.32 7.47 -4.16
C SER A 39 -4.99 6.11 -4.39
N GLN A 40 -5.79 5.93 -5.43
CA GLN A 40 -6.35 4.63 -5.79
C GLN A 40 -5.24 3.59 -6.02
N GLY A 41 -4.11 3.99 -6.61
CA GLY A 41 -2.93 3.13 -6.72
C GLY A 41 -2.33 2.75 -5.38
N GLY A 42 -2.45 3.62 -4.37
CA GLY A 42 -2.04 3.32 -2.99
C GLY A 42 -2.92 2.27 -2.33
N LEU A 43 -4.24 2.35 -2.53
CA LEU A 43 -5.17 1.30 -2.13
C LEU A 43 -4.77 -0.02 -2.80
N LEU A 44 -4.58 0.02 -4.11
CA LEU A 44 -4.25 -1.14 -4.93
C LEU A 44 -2.93 -1.79 -4.50
N ALA A 45 -1.88 -1.00 -4.28
CA ALA A 45 -0.57 -1.49 -3.87
C ALA A 45 -0.65 -2.32 -2.57
N ALA A 46 -1.36 -1.81 -1.57
CA ALA A 46 -1.55 -2.51 -0.30
C ALA A 46 -2.49 -3.70 -0.46
N HIS A 47 -3.55 -3.56 -1.25
CA HIS A 47 -4.54 -4.61 -1.44
C HIS A 47 -3.97 -5.87 -2.10
N LEU A 48 -2.97 -5.73 -2.97
CA LEU A 48 -2.27 -6.86 -3.57
C LEU A 48 -1.68 -7.81 -2.52
N LEU A 49 -1.17 -7.28 -1.42
CA LEU A 49 -0.65 -8.10 -0.32
C LEU A 49 -1.77 -8.89 0.36
N ARG A 50 -2.97 -8.33 0.44
CA ARG A 50 -4.12 -9.03 1.01
C ARG A 50 -4.62 -10.15 0.09
N CYS A 51 -4.55 -9.94 -1.22
CA CYS A 51 -4.98 -10.93 -2.22
C CYS A 51 -4.03 -12.11 -2.29
N ASN A 52 -2.72 -11.87 -2.18
CA ASN A 52 -1.71 -12.92 -2.33
C ASN A 52 -0.52 -12.65 -1.40
N PRO A 53 -0.67 -12.92 -0.09
CA PRO A 53 0.34 -12.57 0.91
C PRO A 53 1.73 -13.16 0.66
N GLN A 54 1.81 -14.33 0.06
CA GLN A 54 3.09 -15.00 -0.20
C GLN A 54 3.85 -14.40 -1.37
N ARG A 55 3.16 -13.68 -2.27
CA ARG A 55 3.78 -13.23 -3.51
C ARG A 55 4.53 -11.92 -3.38
N TYR A 56 4.04 -11.02 -2.54
CA TYR A 56 4.56 -9.66 -2.45
C TYR A 56 5.40 -9.48 -1.19
N ALA A 57 6.60 -8.89 -1.37
CA ALA A 57 7.55 -8.72 -0.27
C ALA A 57 7.23 -7.49 0.60
N ALA A 58 6.63 -6.46 0.02
CA ALA A 58 6.33 -5.21 0.70
C ALA A 58 5.38 -4.35 -0.12
N ALA A 59 4.79 -3.33 0.50
CA ALA A 59 3.98 -2.33 -0.18
C ALA A 59 4.37 -0.92 0.25
N VAL A 60 4.29 0.02 -0.70
CA VAL A 60 4.42 1.46 -0.47
C VAL A 60 3.10 2.09 -0.91
N SER A 61 2.33 2.57 0.05
CA SER A 61 1.03 3.20 -0.19
C SER A 61 1.12 4.69 0.16
N CYS A 62 0.90 5.53 -0.85
CA CYS A 62 0.90 6.98 -0.69
C CYS A 62 -0.52 7.49 -0.83
N SER A 63 -1.06 8.11 0.22
CA SER A 63 -2.40 8.70 0.22
C SER A 63 -3.50 7.72 -0.21
N GLY A 64 -3.34 6.43 0.09
CA GLY A 64 -4.32 5.40 -0.18
C GLY A 64 -5.30 5.22 0.97
N TRP A 65 -6.24 4.32 0.80
CA TRP A 65 -7.20 3.94 1.83
C TRP A 65 -7.45 2.44 1.80
N LEU A 66 -8.09 1.93 2.84
CA LEU A 66 -8.35 0.51 2.97
C LEU A 66 -9.60 0.12 2.16
N ALA A 67 -9.48 -0.88 1.31
CA ALA A 67 -10.64 -1.46 0.64
C ALA A 67 -11.57 -2.13 1.68
N PRO A 68 -12.88 -1.96 1.56
CA PRO A 68 -13.82 -2.48 2.55
C PRO A 68 -13.92 -4.00 2.52
N GLY A 69 -14.28 -4.57 3.64
CA GLY A 69 -14.58 -5.98 3.79
C GLY A 69 -13.34 -6.85 4.04
N PRO A 70 -13.57 -8.08 4.51
CA PRO A 70 -12.50 -9.05 4.73
C PRO A 70 -12.01 -9.65 3.41
N VAL A 71 -10.74 -10.01 3.37
CA VAL A 71 -10.12 -10.73 2.25
C VAL A 71 -9.56 -12.05 2.78
N SER A 72 -9.65 -13.11 2.00
CA SER A 72 -9.24 -14.44 2.44
C SER A 72 -7.78 -14.53 2.86
N GLY A 73 -6.91 -13.69 2.31
CA GLY A 73 -5.48 -13.66 2.67
C GLY A 73 -5.16 -12.92 3.97
N ASP A 74 -6.12 -12.24 4.60
CA ASP A 74 -5.85 -11.38 5.75
C ASP A 74 -5.25 -12.14 6.95
N ALA A 75 -5.71 -13.35 7.23
CA ALA A 75 -5.18 -14.15 8.34
C ALA A 75 -3.71 -14.55 8.12
N GLU A 76 -3.37 -14.96 6.91
CA GLU A 76 -2.00 -15.29 6.53
C GLU A 76 -1.10 -14.06 6.58
N LEU A 77 -1.63 -12.93 6.10
CA LEU A 77 -0.93 -11.66 6.13
C LEU A 77 -0.58 -11.23 7.55
N ALA A 78 -1.51 -11.38 8.49
CA ALA A 78 -1.28 -11.07 9.90
C ALA A 78 -0.17 -11.95 10.52
N ALA A 79 0.01 -13.16 10.03
CA ALA A 79 1.10 -14.05 10.46
C ALA A 79 2.43 -13.65 9.85
N LEU A 80 2.46 -13.24 8.59
CA LEU A 80 3.67 -12.87 7.85
C LEU A 80 4.21 -11.48 8.23
N LYS A 81 3.33 -10.52 8.41
CA LYS A 81 3.63 -9.12 8.72
C LYS A 81 4.71 -8.50 7.83
N PRO A 82 4.48 -8.46 6.50
CA PRO A 82 5.47 -7.85 5.60
C PRO A 82 5.62 -6.35 5.85
N PRO A 83 6.77 -5.77 5.45
CA PRO A 83 6.96 -4.33 5.59
C PRO A 83 5.96 -3.56 4.73
N VAL A 84 5.33 -2.54 5.31
CA VAL A 84 4.40 -1.65 4.61
C VAL A 84 4.72 -0.20 4.98
N PHE A 85 4.93 0.62 3.98
CA PHE A 85 5.01 2.06 4.14
C PHE A 85 3.64 2.68 3.83
N TYR A 86 3.14 3.52 4.73
CA TYR A 86 1.92 4.28 4.50
C TYR A 86 2.17 5.75 4.81
N GLY A 87 2.21 6.58 3.75
CA GLY A 87 2.38 8.02 3.86
C GLY A 87 1.12 8.76 3.45
N HIS A 88 0.80 9.83 4.16
CA HIS A 88 -0.34 10.69 3.82
C HIS A 88 -0.15 12.11 4.36
N GLY A 89 -0.84 13.06 3.73
CA GLY A 89 -0.79 14.46 4.11
C GLY A 89 -1.67 14.76 5.32
N ALA A 90 -1.17 15.58 6.24
CA ALA A 90 -1.93 15.97 7.43
C ALA A 90 -3.18 16.79 7.09
N VAL A 91 -3.21 17.45 5.93
CA VAL A 91 -4.34 18.26 5.47
C VAL A 91 -5.00 17.67 4.22
N ASP A 92 -4.75 16.39 3.95
CA ASP A 92 -5.45 15.66 2.89
C ASP A 92 -6.91 15.42 3.32
N ASP A 93 -7.85 16.01 2.59
CA ASP A 93 -9.28 15.97 2.86
C ASP A 93 -10.09 15.26 1.77
N ILE A 94 -9.43 14.59 0.83
CA ILE A 94 -10.09 13.86 -0.26
C ILE A 94 -10.89 12.68 0.29
N PHE A 95 -10.37 12.00 1.31
CA PHE A 95 -11.05 10.88 1.96
C PHE A 95 -11.30 11.17 3.43
N PRO A 96 -12.37 10.61 4.03
CA PRO A 96 -12.66 10.77 5.45
C PRO A 96 -11.48 10.32 6.33
N LYS A 97 -11.24 11.02 7.43
CA LYS A 97 -10.21 10.65 8.40
C LYS A 97 -10.39 9.23 8.92
N ALA A 98 -11.63 8.76 9.02
CA ALA A 98 -11.91 7.39 9.44
C ALA A 98 -11.29 6.36 8.51
N ASP A 99 -11.27 6.60 7.20
CA ASP A 99 -10.69 5.69 6.21
C ASP A 99 -9.16 5.66 6.32
N VAL A 100 -8.55 6.81 6.57
CA VAL A 100 -7.10 6.93 6.79
C VAL A 100 -6.70 6.21 8.08
N THR A 101 -7.46 6.41 9.15
CA THR A 101 -7.24 5.74 10.43
C THR A 101 -7.39 4.22 10.29
N ALA A 102 -8.42 3.76 9.59
CA ALA A 102 -8.65 2.34 9.34
C ALA A 102 -7.48 1.69 8.59
N MET A 103 -6.90 2.41 7.62
CA MET A 103 -5.71 1.95 6.90
C MET A 103 -4.52 1.72 7.84
N GLY A 104 -4.23 2.68 8.71
CA GLY A 104 -3.16 2.57 9.69
C GLY A 104 -3.39 1.44 10.69
N GLU A 105 -4.60 1.33 11.23
CA GLU A 105 -4.97 0.27 12.17
C GLU A 105 -4.83 -1.11 11.55
N PHE A 106 -5.33 -1.29 10.34
CA PHE A 106 -5.24 -2.56 9.62
C PHE A 106 -3.76 -2.99 9.48
N TRP A 107 -2.91 -2.08 9.00
CA TRP A 107 -1.51 -2.44 8.71
C TRP A 107 -0.65 -2.57 9.97
N ARG A 108 -1.03 -1.97 11.10
CA ARG A 108 -0.37 -2.27 12.38
C ARG A 108 -0.59 -3.72 12.78
N GLU A 109 -1.76 -4.28 12.48
CA GLU A 109 -2.09 -5.67 12.83
C GLU A 109 -1.59 -6.68 11.78
N HIS A 110 -1.56 -6.28 10.51
CA HIS A 110 -1.32 -7.20 9.38
C HIS A 110 0.03 -7.01 8.69
N GLY A 111 0.82 -6.03 9.11
CA GLY A 111 2.12 -5.75 8.52
C GLY A 111 3.08 -5.20 9.55
N THR A 112 4.32 -4.96 9.11
CA THR A 112 5.29 -4.17 9.87
C THR A 112 5.22 -2.76 9.30
N LEU A 113 4.42 -1.92 9.94
CA LEU A 113 4.03 -0.62 9.41
C LEU A 113 5.04 0.47 9.71
N THR A 114 5.42 1.22 8.69
CA THR A 114 6.06 2.52 8.78
C THR A 114 5.05 3.55 8.30
N GLU A 115 4.44 4.29 9.21
CA GLU A 115 3.47 5.34 8.90
C GLU A 115 4.09 6.71 9.04
N GLN A 116 3.90 7.59 8.05
CA GLN A 116 4.37 8.95 8.07
C GLN A 116 3.25 9.92 7.70
N VAL A 117 3.08 10.96 8.51
CA VAL A 117 2.12 12.03 8.27
C VAL A 117 2.89 13.30 7.97
N TYR A 118 2.57 13.95 6.84
CA TYR A 118 3.34 15.11 6.36
C TYR A 118 2.60 16.41 6.64
N PRO A 119 3.12 17.27 7.53
CA PRO A 119 2.47 18.55 7.86
C PRO A 119 2.31 19.42 6.62
N GLY A 120 1.15 20.03 6.49
CA GLY A 120 0.86 20.95 5.37
C GLY A 120 0.64 20.28 4.02
N MET A 121 0.81 18.97 3.92
CA MET A 121 0.61 18.25 2.66
C MET A 121 -0.86 17.85 2.51
N ALA A 122 -1.41 18.14 1.33
CA ALA A 122 -2.75 17.69 0.94
C ALA A 122 -2.65 16.34 0.21
N HIS A 123 -3.50 16.11 -0.78
CA HIS A 123 -3.54 14.87 -1.56
C HIS A 123 -2.44 14.88 -2.63
N SER A 124 -1.21 14.65 -2.21
CA SER A 124 -0.03 14.70 -3.10
C SER A 124 1.12 13.88 -2.50
N ILE A 125 2.27 13.93 -3.14
CA ILE A 125 3.55 13.39 -2.63
C ILE A 125 4.55 14.54 -2.64
N ASN A 126 5.28 14.72 -1.53
CA ASN A 126 6.33 15.72 -1.43
C ASN A 126 7.73 15.09 -1.36
N MET A 127 8.76 15.91 -1.38
CA MET A 127 10.14 15.42 -1.32
C MET A 127 10.48 14.69 0.00
N PRO A 128 10.05 15.16 1.18
CA PRO A 128 10.23 14.40 2.41
C PRO A 128 9.65 12.99 2.33
N GLU A 129 8.46 12.81 1.76
CA GLU A 129 7.86 11.48 1.58
C GLU A 129 8.70 10.61 0.64
N MET A 130 9.18 11.17 -0.47
CA MET A 130 10.05 10.44 -1.39
C MET A 130 11.33 9.94 -0.71
N ARG A 131 11.92 10.76 0.16
CA ARG A 131 13.11 10.39 0.94
C ARG A 131 12.79 9.29 1.95
N ASP A 132 11.65 9.37 2.60
CA ASP A 132 11.22 8.36 3.57
C ASP A 132 10.93 7.02 2.88
N ILE A 133 10.37 7.04 1.68
CA ILE A 133 10.17 5.83 0.87
C ILE A 133 11.53 5.21 0.52
N GLN A 134 12.49 6.03 0.09
CA GLN A 134 13.85 5.54 -0.20
C GLN A 134 14.48 4.88 1.02
N ARG A 135 14.39 5.52 2.18
CA ARG A 135 14.91 4.94 3.43
C ARG A 135 14.24 3.64 3.80
N PHE A 136 12.91 3.57 3.60
CA PHE A 136 12.14 2.35 3.85
C PHE A 136 12.64 1.20 2.95
N LEU A 137 12.83 1.47 1.67
CA LEU A 137 13.32 0.46 0.71
C LEU A 137 14.75 0.02 1.03
N GLU A 138 15.62 0.96 1.40
CA GLU A 138 17.01 0.67 1.80
C GLU A 138 17.03 -0.17 3.09
N ALA A 139 16.26 0.22 4.10
CA ALA A 139 16.23 -0.45 5.41
C ALA A 139 15.74 -1.89 5.30
N ASN A 140 14.89 -2.20 4.32
CA ASN A 140 14.37 -3.54 4.09
C ASN A 140 15.14 -4.33 3.02
N GLY A 141 16.25 -3.77 2.52
CA GLY A 141 17.14 -4.46 1.58
C GLY A 141 16.64 -4.54 0.15
N PHE A 142 15.62 -3.76 -0.23
CA PHE A 142 15.06 -3.77 -1.59
C PHE A 142 15.87 -2.95 -2.57
N ILE A 143 16.58 -1.94 -2.10
CA ILE A 143 17.53 -1.15 -2.88
C ILE A 143 18.81 -0.98 -2.08
N ARG A 144 19.91 -0.71 -2.79
CA ARG A 144 21.20 -0.42 -2.14
C ARG A 144 21.21 1.04 -1.67
N PRO A 145 21.76 1.34 -0.47
CA PRO A 145 21.98 2.71 -0.07
C PRO A 145 22.83 3.45 -1.09
N GLN A 146 22.42 4.66 -1.45
CA GLN A 146 23.22 5.49 -2.34
C GLN A 146 24.35 6.12 -1.57
N ILE A 147 25.56 6.00 -2.13
CA ILE A 147 26.77 6.65 -1.59
C ILE A 147 27.06 7.82 -2.53
N TRP A 148 26.96 9.01 -1.99
CA TRP A 148 27.24 10.25 -2.72
C TRP A 148 28.57 10.83 -2.32
#